data_5e2821ea18bd5288d24b3076c50c94bb
#
_entry.id   5e2821ea18bd5288d24b3076c50c94bb
#
_cell.length_a   1.000
_cell.length_b   1.000
_cell.length_c   1.000
_cell.angle_alpha   90.00
_cell.angle_beta   90.00
_cell.angle_gamma   90.00
#
_symmetry.space_group_name_H-M   'P 1'
#
loop_
_entity.id
_entity.type
_entity.pdbx_description
1 polymer ?
#
loop_
_entity_poly.entity_id
_entity_poly.type
_entity_poly.pdbx_seq_one_letter_code
_entity_poly.pdbx_strand_id
1 'polypeptide(L)'
;MVLKEDYYSKLSHDFHAGYNIQVMVSSGLITMYGVFQDRSDHYTFISMNDLYFKYYNEYPENECADSGYGIYVNYKYMREHNIGNYVKFQTWSGEADGKRPQLFYTFDDGVMCLNACIGEEVPFNYGHHQRNEKGKLYKFIGCNACNYAYICKKNLKNKDLDYRLYELNTDYELLKEQARKNLLSPEGIEIRINRSIQVEGTFGQLKQNMNYERIRRRGLEKVSCEIMLMCLGRNIRKLFVLLNDDKIKSNYWKKPNNLEREKLAFPKQKIKKKKAV
;
A
#
# COMPACT_ATOMS: atom_id res chain seq x y z
N MET A 1 -8.51 11.07 26.15
CA MET A 1 -7.63 10.30 25.27
C MET A 1 -7.82 10.87 23.88
N VAL A 2 -6.93 11.74 23.46
CA VAL A 2 -6.97 12.33 22.12
C VAL A 2 -6.37 11.29 21.21
N LEU A 3 -7.16 10.70 20.32
CA LEU A 3 -6.65 9.91 19.21
C LEU A 3 -5.89 10.89 18.32
N LYS A 4 -4.69 10.56 17.97
CA LYS A 4 -3.75 11.47 17.31
C LYS A 4 -4.24 11.96 15.95
N GLU A 5 -5.26 11.28 15.37
CA GLU A 5 -5.80 11.62 14.07
C GLU A 5 -7.29 11.22 13.97
N ASP A 6 -8.12 12.19 13.73
CA ASP A 6 -9.53 11.99 13.48
C ASP A 6 -9.78 11.68 12.00
N TYR A 7 -10.55 10.65 11.74
CA TYR A 7 -11.02 10.34 10.39
C TYR A 7 -12.12 11.30 9.97
N TYR A 8 -11.89 12.04 8.89
CA TYR A 8 -12.94 12.85 8.29
C TYR A 8 -13.94 12.00 7.51
N SER A 9 -15.16 11.92 7.99
CA SER A 9 -16.22 11.20 7.30
C SER A 9 -16.81 12.04 6.17
N LYS A 10 -16.76 11.51 4.94
CA LYS A 10 -17.39 12.14 3.77
C LYS A 10 -18.93 12.15 3.85
N LEU A 11 -19.50 11.30 4.68
CA LEU A 11 -20.96 11.19 4.84
C LEU A 11 -21.51 12.18 5.87
N SER A 12 -20.83 12.33 7.01
CA SER A 12 -21.29 13.21 8.09
C SER A 12 -20.61 14.58 8.08
N HIS A 13 -19.58 14.77 7.27
CA HIS A 13 -18.73 15.96 7.24
C HIS A 13 -18.04 16.30 8.58
N ASP A 14 -17.93 15.31 9.45
CA ASP A 14 -17.33 15.43 10.77
C ASP A 14 -16.08 14.57 10.92
N PHE A 15 -15.24 14.91 11.91
CA PHE A 15 -14.11 14.10 12.29
C PHE A 15 -14.52 13.03 13.30
N HIS A 16 -14.21 11.79 12.99
CA HIS A 16 -14.45 10.65 13.88
C HIS A 16 -13.15 10.02 14.30
N ALA A 17 -13.02 9.74 15.59
CA ALA A 17 -11.92 8.95 16.12
C ALA A 17 -11.98 7.53 15.54
N GLY A 18 -10.88 7.09 14.93
CA GLY A 18 -10.81 5.80 14.27
C GLY A 18 -9.45 5.13 14.41
N TYR A 19 -9.43 3.84 14.21
CA TYR A 19 -8.21 3.06 14.04
C TYR A 19 -8.08 2.64 12.58
N ASN A 20 -6.86 2.66 12.06
CA ASN A 20 -6.56 2.13 10.75
C ASN A 20 -6.31 0.62 10.88
N ILE A 21 -7.23 -0.19 10.35
CA ILE A 21 -7.16 -1.64 10.41
C ILE A 21 -6.69 -2.16 9.06
N GLN A 22 -5.58 -2.89 9.08
CA GLN A 22 -5.00 -3.52 7.91
C GLN A 22 -5.12 -5.03 8.01
N VAL A 23 -5.34 -5.69 6.88
CA VAL A 23 -5.36 -7.15 6.78
C VAL A 23 -4.61 -7.61 5.54
N MET A 24 -3.85 -8.68 5.67
CA MET A 24 -3.29 -9.41 4.54
C MET A 24 -4.13 -10.67 4.33
N VAL A 25 -4.47 -10.96 3.09
CA VAL A 25 -5.33 -12.08 2.73
C VAL A 25 -4.61 -12.92 1.67
N SER A 26 -4.53 -14.22 1.93
CA SER A 26 -4.02 -15.19 0.96
C SER A 26 -4.99 -16.36 0.86
N SER A 27 -5.32 -16.77 -0.37
CA SER A 27 -6.25 -17.87 -0.64
C SER A 27 -7.61 -17.72 0.08
N GLY A 28 -8.03 -16.47 0.29
CA GLY A 28 -9.27 -16.16 0.99
C GLY A 28 -9.20 -16.28 2.51
N LEU A 29 -8.07 -16.55 3.12
CA LEU A 29 -7.85 -16.52 4.57
C LEU A 29 -7.06 -15.28 4.96
N ILE A 30 -7.40 -14.68 6.10
CA ILE A 30 -6.62 -13.59 6.68
C ILE A 30 -5.35 -14.19 7.28
N THR A 31 -4.21 -13.85 6.71
CA THR A 31 -2.89 -14.34 7.15
C THR A 31 -2.27 -13.41 8.19
N MET A 32 -2.55 -12.11 8.08
CA MET A 32 -2.04 -11.11 9.01
C MET A 32 -3.08 -10.01 9.23
N TYR A 33 -3.08 -9.42 10.40
CA TYR A 33 -3.83 -8.20 10.71
C TYR A 33 -2.95 -7.22 11.47
N GLY A 34 -3.24 -5.94 11.33
CA GLY A 34 -2.60 -4.86 12.09
C GLY A 34 -3.61 -3.78 12.45
N VAL A 35 -3.42 -3.16 13.60
CA VAL A 35 -4.21 -2.03 14.07
C VAL A 35 -3.28 -0.85 14.28
N PHE A 36 -3.48 0.20 13.52
CA PHE A 36 -2.61 1.37 13.50
C PHE A 36 -3.39 2.62 13.90
N GLN A 37 -2.66 3.64 14.34
CA GLN A 37 -3.18 4.98 14.63
C GLN A 37 -2.81 5.98 13.53
N ASP A 38 -2.12 5.51 12.50
CA ASP A 38 -1.75 6.30 11.34
C ASP A 38 -2.98 6.57 10.47
N ARG A 39 -3.17 7.84 10.09
CA ARG A 39 -4.28 8.24 9.24
C ARG A 39 -4.17 7.69 7.82
N SER A 40 -2.95 7.53 7.34
CA SER A 40 -2.65 7.14 5.99
C SER A 40 -2.13 5.72 5.90
N ASP A 41 -2.67 4.96 4.95
CA ASP A 41 -2.28 3.57 4.70
C ASP A 41 -0.82 3.44 4.23
N HIS A 42 -0.24 4.51 3.65
CA HIS A 42 1.13 4.46 3.13
C HIS A 42 2.15 3.97 4.14
N TYR A 43 2.00 4.37 5.41
CA TYR A 43 2.98 4.10 6.46
C TYR A 43 2.79 2.73 7.12
N THR A 44 1.66 2.08 6.90
CA THR A 44 1.35 0.79 7.52
C THR A 44 1.91 -0.40 6.73
N PHE A 45 2.29 -0.19 5.46
CA PHE A 45 2.74 -1.23 4.55
C PHE A 45 3.96 -2.00 5.08
N ILE A 46 5.02 -1.26 5.39
CA ILE A 46 6.28 -1.85 5.90
C ILE A 46 6.01 -2.56 7.22
N SER A 47 5.29 -1.91 8.15
CA SER A 47 4.96 -2.50 9.44
C SER A 47 4.16 -3.80 9.32
N MET A 48 3.27 -3.92 8.32
CA MET A 48 2.53 -5.15 8.05
C MET A 48 3.43 -6.26 7.52
N ASN A 49 4.36 -5.93 6.63
CA ASN A 49 5.32 -6.88 6.10
C ASN A 49 6.35 -7.34 7.15
N ASP A 50 6.78 -6.44 8.03
CA ASP A 50 7.64 -6.78 9.16
C ASP A 50 6.93 -7.71 10.15
N LEU A 51 5.63 -7.47 10.41
CA LEU A 51 4.81 -8.39 11.19
C LEU A 51 4.67 -9.74 10.49
N TYR A 52 4.46 -9.77 9.20
CA TYR A 52 4.38 -11.01 8.43
C TYR A 52 5.70 -11.80 8.55
N PHE A 53 6.83 -11.15 8.31
CA PHE A 53 8.15 -11.76 8.45
C PHE A 53 8.39 -12.29 9.87
N LYS A 54 8.01 -11.53 10.89
CA LYS A 54 8.14 -11.94 12.29
C LYS A 54 7.42 -13.27 12.61
N TYR A 55 6.25 -13.49 12.00
CA TYR A 55 5.45 -14.69 12.29
C TYR A 55 5.74 -15.85 11.36
N TYR A 56 6.08 -15.58 10.10
CA TYR A 56 6.31 -16.62 9.09
C TYR A 56 7.78 -16.87 8.80
N ASN A 57 8.70 -15.99 9.24
CA ASN A 57 10.13 -16.01 8.96
C ASN A 57 10.45 -16.00 7.45
N GLU A 58 9.53 -15.44 6.65
CA GLU A 58 9.65 -15.25 5.20
C GLU A 58 8.81 -14.04 4.80
N TYR A 59 9.16 -13.40 3.69
CA TYR A 59 8.33 -12.37 3.06
C TYR A 59 7.34 -13.01 2.07
N PRO A 60 6.20 -12.34 1.77
CA PRO A 60 5.31 -12.81 0.72
C PRO A 60 6.04 -12.79 -0.63
N GLU A 61 5.84 -13.82 -1.45
CA GLU A 61 6.42 -13.91 -2.80
C GLU A 61 5.92 -12.75 -3.68
N ASN A 62 4.63 -12.49 -3.66
CA ASN A 62 3.97 -11.46 -4.43
C ASN A 62 2.99 -10.69 -3.56
N GLU A 63 2.93 -9.37 -3.71
CA GLU A 63 2.02 -8.53 -2.97
C GLU A 63 1.24 -7.57 -3.87
N CYS A 64 -0.08 -7.57 -3.69
CA CYS A 64 -1.00 -6.68 -4.38
C CYS A 64 -1.82 -5.88 -3.34
N ALA A 65 -1.70 -4.57 -3.40
CA ALA A 65 -2.40 -3.67 -2.51
C ALA A 65 -3.06 -2.51 -3.27
N ASP A 66 -3.76 -1.65 -2.57
CA ASP A 66 -4.41 -0.49 -3.16
C ASP A 66 -3.39 0.58 -3.58
N SER A 67 -3.78 1.47 -4.47
CA SER A 67 -2.93 2.55 -4.97
C SER A 67 -2.43 3.50 -3.88
N GLY A 68 -3.10 3.53 -2.73
CA GLY A 68 -2.63 4.24 -1.54
C GLY A 68 -1.25 3.80 -1.07
N TYR A 69 -0.87 2.55 -1.28
CA TYR A 69 0.44 2.02 -0.90
C TYR A 69 1.53 2.23 -1.96
N GLY A 70 1.18 2.71 -3.15
CA GLY A 70 2.07 2.88 -4.29
C GLY A 70 2.98 4.09 -4.18
N ILE A 71 3.85 4.15 -3.17
CA ILE A 71 4.83 5.19 -2.93
C ILE A 71 6.27 4.65 -3.03
N TYR A 72 7.23 5.54 -3.22
CA TYR A 72 8.63 5.19 -3.39
C TYR A 72 9.19 4.28 -2.29
N VAL A 73 8.93 4.64 -1.03
CA VAL A 73 9.47 3.91 0.14
C VAL A 73 9.01 2.46 0.15
N ASN A 74 7.71 2.22 -0.12
CA ASN A 74 7.14 0.87 -0.15
C ASN A 74 7.66 0.05 -1.35
N TYR A 75 7.79 0.67 -2.53
CA TYR A 75 8.35 0.00 -3.71
C TYR A 75 9.82 -0.37 -3.52
N LYS A 76 10.60 0.55 -2.92
CA LYS A 76 11.98 0.29 -2.55
C LYS A 76 12.09 -0.87 -1.56
N TYR A 77 11.24 -0.89 -0.52
CA TYR A 77 11.17 -1.97 0.45
C TYR A 77 10.88 -3.32 -0.22
N MET A 78 9.87 -3.39 -1.10
CA MET A 78 9.57 -4.62 -1.84
C MET A 78 10.75 -5.11 -2.68
N ARG A 79 11.47 -4.22 -3.35
CA ARG A 79 12.69 -4.56 -4.11
C ARG A 79 13.78 -5.12 -3.20
N GLU A 80 14.02 -4.48 -2.06
CA GLU A 80 15.05 -4.88 -1.09
C GLU A 80 14.80 -6.26 -0.46
N HIS A 81 13.52 -6.64 -0.35
CA HIS A 81 13.10 -7.93 0.20
C HIS A 81 12.65 -8.95 -0.85
N ASN A 82 12.90 -8.69 -2.15
CA ASN A 82 12.50 -9.54 -3.26
C ASN A 82 11.01 -9.89 -3.31
N ILE A 83 10.15 -8.97 -2.89
CA ILE A 83 8.69 -9.11 -2.98
C ILE A 83 8.23 -8.68 -4.38
N GLY A 84 7.50 -9.54 -5.08
CA GLY A 84 6.91 -9.22 -6.37
C GLY A 84 5.90 -8.08 -6.25
N ASN A 85 6.17 -6.95 -6.91
CA ASN A 85 5.37 -5.74 -6.78
C ASN A 85 4.21 -5.72 -7.80
N TYR A 86 2.99 -5.94 -7.30
CA TYR A 86 1.72 -5.79 -8.03
C TYR A 86 0.85 -4.67 -7.43
N VAL A 87 1.44 -3.73 -6.71
CA VAL A 87 0.77 -2.57 -6.12
C VAL A 87 0.64 -1.47 -7.16
N LYS A 88 -0.56 -0.93 -7.33
CA LYS A 88 -0.81 0.21 -8.23
C LYS A 88 -0.17 1.47 -7.65
N PHE A 89 0.53 2.24 -8.47
CA PHE A 89 0.99 3.57 -8.08
C PHE A 89 -0.16 4.59 -8.17
N GLN A 90 -0.04 5.73 -7.49
CA GLN A 90 -1.12 6.70 -7.31
C GLN A 90 -1.72 7.24 -8.61
N THR A 91 -0.92 7.36 -9.68
CA THR A 91 -1.39 7.88 -10.98
C THR A 91 -1.94 6.79 -11.90
N TRP A 92 -1.91 5.51 -11.49
CA TRP A 92 -2.27 4.36 -12.33
C TRP A 92 -3.62 4.50 -13.03
N SER A 93 -4.68 4.79 -12.27
CA SER A 93 -6.03 4.88 -12.85
C SER A 93 -6.14 6.06 -13.84
N GLY A 94 -5.51 7.18 -13.50
CA GLY A 94 -5.49 8.34 -14.41
C GLY A 94 -4.72 8.10 -15.70
N GLU A 95 -3.68 7.28 -15.65
CA GLU A 95 -2.91 6.87 -16.82
C GLU A 95 -3.69 5.84 -17.66
N ALA A 96 -4.29 4.84 -17.03
CA ALA A 96 -5.11 3.83 -17.70
C ALA A 96 -6.35 4.43 -18.38
N ASP A 97 -6.97 5.46 -17.79
CA ASP A 97 -8.12 6.17 -18.34
C ASP A 97 -7.72 7.23 -19.40
N GLY A 98 -6.43 7.40 -19.69
CA GLY A 98 -5.93 8.44 -20.59
C GLY A 98 -6.06 9.88 -20.06
N LYS A 99 -6.51 10.08 -18.81
CA LYS A 99 -6.66 11.39 -18.19
C LYS A 99 -5.35 12.00 -17.74
N ARG A 100 -4.36 11.16 -17.45
CA ARG A 100 -2.99 11.54 -17.06
C ARG A 100 -2.01 10.63 -17.78
N PRO A 101 -1.61 10.96 -19.02
CA PRO A 101 -0.65 10.15 -19.74
C PRO A 101 0.68 10.12 -18.98
N GLN A 102 1.40 9.03 -19.10
CA GLN A 102 2.78 8.94 -18.63
C GLN A 102 3.59 9.99 -19.42
N LEU A 103 4.10 10.98 -18.71
CA LEU A 103 4.81 12.09 -19.35
C LEU A 103 6.31 11.82 -19.52
N PHE A 104 6.86 10.92 -18.73
CA PHE A 104 8.29 10.69 -18.64
C PHE A 104 8.63 9.20 -18.69
N TYR A 105 9.73 8.90 -19.38
CA TYR A 105 10.39 7.60 -19.40
C TYR A 105 11.80 7.78 -18.88
N THR A 106 12.27 6.84 -18.06
CA THR A 106 13.63 6.80 -17.53
C THR A 106 14.44 5.75 -18.28
N PHE A 107 15.67 6.12 -18.62
CA PHE A 107 16.64 5.27 -19.26
C PHE A 107 17.94 5.36 -18.47
N ASP A 108 18.91 4.49 -18.75
CA ASP A 108 20.19 4.47 -18.04
C ASP A 108 20.97 5.79 -18.22
N ASP A 109 20.75 6.50 -19.32
CA ASP A 109 21.40 7.74 -19.71
C ASP A 109 20.58 9.02 -19.50
N GLY A 110 19.37 8.90 -18.93
CA GLY A 110 18.55 10.09 -18.65
C GLY A 110 17.06 9.89 -18.53
N VAL A 111 16.33 11.02 -18.62
CA VAL A 111 14.87 11.08 -18.59
C VAL A 111 14.36 11.65 -19.89
N MET A 112 13.52 10.90 -20.58
CA MET A 112 12.82 11.37 -21.80
C MET A 112 11.37 11.72 -21.49
N CYS A 113 10.86 12.79 -22.15
CA CYS A 113 9.43 13.10 -22.14
C CYS A 113 8.71 12.44 -23.34
N LEU A 114 7.37 12.51 -23.36
CA LEU A 114 6.52 11.94 -24.42
C LEU A 114 6.91 12.38 -25.84
N ASN A 115 7.44 13.57 -26.00
CA ASN A 115 7.87 14.10 -27.31
C ASN A 115 9.32 13.76 -27.63
N ALA A 116 9.90 12.75 -26.97
CA ALA A 116 11.27 12.31 -27.14
C ALA A 116 12.34 13.40 -26.86
N CYS A 117 12.00 14.50 -26.18
CA CYS A 117 13.00 15.44 -25.71
C CYS A 117 13.65 14.92 -24.43
N ILE A 118 14.97 15.03 -24.37
CA ILE A 118 15.78 14.61 -23.24
C ILE A 118 15.82 15.75 -22.22
N GLY A 119 15.61 15.40 -20.94
CA GLY A 119 15.76 16.34 -19.84
C GLY A 119 17.21 16.36 -19.36
N GLU A 120 17.79 17.53 -19.30
CA GLU A 120 19.09 17.75 -18.66
C GLU A 120 18.91 17.90 -17.16
N GLU A 121 19.73 17.21 -16.38
CA GLU A 121 19.78 17.41 -14.92
C GLU A 121 20.38 18.79 -14.64
N VAL A 122 19.65 19.58 -13.85
CA VAL A 122 20.06 20.94 -13.49
C VAL A 122 20.01 21.12 -11.96
N PRO A 123 20.84 22.01 -11.40
CA PRO A 123 20.81 22.27 -9.96
C PRO A 123 19.52 22.98 -9.54
N PHE A 124 19.11 22.80 -8.29
CA PHE A 124 17.87 23.39 -7.73
C PHE A 124 17.86 24.91 -7.61
N ASN A 125 18.97 25.58 -7.90
CA ASN A 125 19.07 27.05 -7.86
C ASN A 125 18.28 27.76 -8.98
N TYR A 126 17.62 27.06 -9.87
CA TYR A 126 16.73 27.58 -10.92
C TYR A 126 15.37 28.09 -10.38
N GLY A 127 15.28 28.47 -9.09
CA GLY A 127 14.01 28.94 -8.50
C GLY A 127 13.02 27.82 -8.17
N HIS A 128 13.47 26.59 -8.17
CA HIS A 128 12.72 25.43 -7.74
C HIS A 128 13.28 24.90 -6.42
N HIS A 129 12.44 24.81 -5.41
CA HIS A 129 12.83 24.21 -4.12
C HIS A 129 12.65 22.70 -4.19
N GLN A 130 13.68 21.96 -3.73
CA GLN A 130 13.61 20.51 -3.64
C GLN A 130 12.47 20.08 -2.71
N ARG A 131 11.58 19.26 -3.23
CA ARG A 131 10.43 18.71 -2.49
C ARG A 131 10.67 17.29 -1.98
N ASN A 132 11.51 16.54 -2.68
CA ASN A 132 11.86 15.17 -2.34
C ASN A 132 13.36 15.07 -2.09
N GLU A 133 13.78 14.45 -0.99
CA GLU A 133 15.21 14.27 -0.66
C GLU A 133 16.02 13.61 -1.79
N LYS A 134 15.37 12.73 -2.57
CA LYS A 134 15.98 12.00 -3.69
C LYS A 134 15.54 12.51 -5.06
N GLY A 135 14.83 13.63 -5.08
CA GLY A 135 14.42 14.26 -6.32
C GLY A 135 15.60 14.92 -7.02
N LYS A 136 15.68 14.75 -8.33
CA LYS A 136 16.57 15.47 -9.23
C LYS A 136 15.75 16.40 -10.09
N LEU A 137 16.27 17.59 -10.37
CA LEU A 137 15.61 18.57 -11.20
C LEU A 137 16.05 18.39 -12.66
N TYR A 138 15.10 18.23 -13.55
CA TYR A 138 15.33 18.10 -14.99
C TYR A 138 14.72 19.28 -15.74
N LYS A 139 15.48 19.81 -16.68
CA LYS A 139 15.04 20.87 -17.59
C LYS A 139 14.80 20.29 -18.98
N PHE A 140 13.57 20.43 -19.47
CA PHE A 140 13.17 20.04 -20.82
C PHE A 140 12.98 21.30 -21.65
N ILE A 141 13.57 21.37 -22.84
CA ILE A 141 13.58 22.55 -23.73
C ILE A 141 12.71 22.29 -24.97
N GLY A 142 12.27 23.33 -25.65
CA GLY A 142 11.45 23.25 -26.86
C GLY A 142 9.97 22.96 -26.57
N CYS A 143 9.50 23.40 -25.42
CA CYS A 143 8.13 23.10 -24.97
C CYS A 143 7.05 23.88 -25.74
N ASN A 144 7.38 25.01 -26.40
CA ASN A 144 6.38 25.81 -27.14
C ASN A 144 5.96 25.12 -28.45
N ALA A 145 6.88 24.39 -29.08
CA ALA A 145 6.59 23.59 -30.27
C ALA A 145 6.06 22.19 -29.99
N CYS A 146 5.89 21.84 -28.70
CA CYS A 146 5.52 20.49 -28.29
C CYS A 146 4.00 20.26 -28.35
N ASN A 147 3.57 19.19 -29.02
CA ASN A 147 2.16 18.81 -29.13
C ASN A 147 1.52 18.46 -27.76
N TYR A 148 2.32 18.14 -26.76
CA TYR A 148 1.88 17.82 -25.39
C TYR A 148 1.99 19.00 -24.42
N ALA A 149 2.35 20.21 -24.92
CA ALA A 149 2.52 21.40 -24.09
C ALA A 149 1.28 21.72 -23.24
N TYR A 150 0.08 21.53 -23.81
CA TYR A 150 -1.19 21.78 -23.13
C TYR A 150 -1.39 20.91 -21.88
N ILE A 151 -0.86 19.69 -21.85
CA ILE A 151 -0.89 18.79 -20.67
C ILE A 151 0.23 19.19 -19.72
N CYS A 152 1.47 19.30 -20.24
CA CYS A 152 2.64 19.56 -19.42
C CYS A 152 2.59 20.92 -18.74
N LYS A 153 2.07 21.96 -19.42
CA LYS A 153 2.02 23.33 -18.91
C LYS A 153 0.71 23.69 -18.21
N LYS A 154 -0.25 22.75 -18.10
CA LYS A 154 -1.61 23.00 -17.56
C LYS A 154 -1.60 23.76 -16.22
N ASN A 155 -0.69 23.38 -15.32
CA ASN A 155 -0.62 23.91 -13.95
C ASN A 155 0.50 24.92 -13.73
N LEU A 156 1.14 25.40 -14.81
CA LEU A 156 2.16 26.45 -14.70
C LEU A 156 1.55 27.84 -14.62
N LYS A 157 2.12 28.67 -13.75
CA LYS A 157 1.76 30.09 -13.67
C LYS A 157 2.18 30.86 -14.96
N ASN A 158 3.39 30.57 -15.44
CA ASN A 158 3.89 31.12 -16.70
C ASN A 158 3.94 30.01 -17.76
N LYS A 159 3.08 30.12 -18.77
CA LYS A 159 2.96 29.14 -19.86
C LYS A 159 3.83 29.47 -21.07
N ASP A 160 4.41 30.66 -21.12
CA ASP A 160 5.15 31.18 -22.29
C ASP A 160 6.61 30.69 -22.31
N LEU A 161 7.09 30.12 -21.21
CA LEU A 161 8.43 29.59 -21.13
C LEU A 161 8.64 28.44 -22.12
N ASP A 162 9.70 28.52 -22.92
CA ASP A 162 10.08 27.45 -23.85
C ASP A 162 10.79 26.27 -23.17
N TYR A 163 10.68 26.17 -21.85
CA TYR A 163 11.22 25.06 -21.10
C TYR A 163 10.26 24.67 -19.98
N ARG A 164 10.48 23.45 -19.47
CA ARG A 164 9.78 22.90 -18.30
C ARG A 164 10.79 22.34 -17.31
N LEU A 165 10.63 22.70 -16.05
CA LEU A 165 11.35 22.09 -14.95
C LEU A 165 10.48 21.01 -14.29
N TYR A 166 11.07 19.83 -14.09
CA TYR A 166 10.44 18.73 -13.36
C TYR A 166 11.38 18.15 -12.34
N GLU A 167 10.91 18.03 -11.11
CA GLU A 167 11.59 17.28 -10.09
C GLU A 167 11.12 15.83 -10.15
N LEU A 168 12.03 14.93 -10.46
CA LEU A 168 11.76 13.50 -10.62
C LEU A 168 12.69 12.68 -9.73
N ASN A 169 12.16 11.66 -9.10
CA ASN A 169 12.93 10.59 -8.51
C ASN A 169 13.07 9.47 -9.55
N THR A 170 14.21 9.39 -10.21
CA THR A 170 14.46 8.44 -11.31
C THR A 170 14.36 6.99 -10.84
N ASP A 171 14.83 6.67 -9.63
CA ASP A 171 14.71 5.33 -9.05
C ASP A 171 13.22 4.95 -8.85
N TYR A 172 12.39 5.90 -8.41
CA TYR A 172 10.95 5.67 -8.30
C TYR A 172 10.28 5.47 -9.66
N GLU A 173 10.66 6.23 -10.68
CA GLU A 173 10.10 6.04 -12.03
C GLU A 173 10.46 4.66 -12.60
N LEU A 174 11.70 4.17 -12.38
CA LEU A 174 12.11 2.81 -12.73
C LEU A 174 11.28 1.75 -11.99
N LEU A 175 11.07 1.94 -10.70
CA LEU A 175 10.23 1.03 -9.89
C LEU A 175 8.76 1.04 -10.35
N LYS A 176 8.22 2.21 -10.73
CA LYS A 176 6.88 2.30 -11.31
C LYS A 176 6.79 1.57 -12.66
N GLU A 177 7.82 1.70 -13.49
CA GLU A 177 7.84 1.00 -14.77
C GLU A 177 7.88 -0.51 -14.60
N GLN A 178 8.67 -1.01 -13.65
CA GLN A 178 8.66 -2.42 -13.28
C GLN A 178 7.28 -2.87 -12.77
N ALA A 179 6.68 -2.10 -11.85
CA ALA A 179 5.34 -2.38 -11.36
C ALA A 179 4.29 -2.36 -12.50
N ARG A 180 4.43 -1.43 -13.47
CA ARG A 180 3.57 -1.36 -14.65
C ARG A 180 3.65 -2.65 -15.48
N LYS A 181 4.87 -3.14 -15.74
CA LYS A 181 5.07 -4.40 -16.47
C LYS A 181 4.42 -5.56 -15.73
N ASN A 182 4.64 -5.67 -14.43
CA ASN A 182 4.03 -6.70 -13.59
C ASN A 182 2.50 -6.62 -13.63
N LEU A 183 1.93 -5.43 -13.40
CA LEU A 183 0.48 -5.22 -13.38
C LEU A 183 -0.21 -5.51 -14.72
N LEU A 184 0.47 -5.33 -15.84
CA LEU A 184 -0.05 -5.59 -17.18
C LEU A 184 0.21 -7.02 -17.65
N SER A 185 1.03 -7.80 -16.97
CA SER A 185 1.25 -9.21 -17.30
C SER A 185 -0.03 -10.03 -17.07
N PRO A 186 -0.18 -11.18 -17.72
CA PRO A 186 -1.31 -12.09 -17.50
C PRO A 186 -1.47 -12.45 -16.01
N GLU A 187 -0.36 -12.76 -15.35
CA GLU A 187 -0.32 -13.02 -13.90
C GLU A 187 -0.79 -11.83 -13.10
N GLY A 188 -0.31 -10.62 -13.40
CA GLY A 188 -0.71 -9.39 -12.71
C GLY A 188 -2.18 -9.05 -12.87
N ILE A 189 -2.78 -9.38 -14.00
CA ILE A 189 -4.22 -9.24 -14.22
C ILE A 189 -4.98 -10.18 -13.29
N GLU A 190 -4.56 -11.45 -13.21
CA GLU A 190 -5.16 -12.42 -12.30
C GLU A 190 -5.02 -12.03 -10.83
N ILE A 191 -3.83 -11.64 -10.41
CA ILE A 191 -3.56 -11.18 -9.04
C ILE A 191 -4.46 -9.99 -8.66
N ARG A 192 -4.64 -9.02 -9.56
CA ARG A 192 -5.51 -7.86 -9.31
C ARG A 192 -6.99 -8.23 -9.19
N ILE A 193 -7.47 -9.15 -10.01
CA ILE A 193 -8.83 -9.67 -9.92
C ILE A 193 -9.02 -10.42 -8.61
N ASN A 194 -8.08 -11.30 -8.28
CA ASN A 194 -8.11 -12.08 -7.04
C ASN A 194 -8.06 -11.18 -5.80
N ARG A 195 -7.25 -10.10 -5.82
CA ARG A 195 -7.23 -9.12 -4.72
C ARG A 195 -8.61 -8.52 -4.49
N SER A 196 -9.26 -8.02 -5.54
CA SER A 196 -10.58 -7.41 -5.40
C SER A 196 -11.58 -8.39 -4.79
N ILE A 197 -11.64 -9.62 -5.31
CA ILE A 197 -12.55 -10.64 -4.80
C ILE A 197 -12.23 -11.01 -3.34
N GLN A 198 -10.96 -11.20 -2.99
CA GLN A 198 -10.56 -11.70 -1.68
C GLN A 198 -10.63 -10.63 -0.60
N VAL A 199 -10.10 -9.44 -0.87
CA VAL A 199 -9.99 -8.38 0.15
C VAL A 199 -11.34 -7.71 0.36
N GLU A 200 -12.01 -7.30 -0.71
CA GLU A 200 -13.33 -6.65 -0.63
C GLU A 200 -14.37 -7.63 -0.06
N GLY A 201 -14.34 -8.90 -0.49
CA GLY A 201 -15.17 -9.95 0.06
C GLY A 201 -14.91 -10.20 1.56
N THR A 202 -13.65 -10.09 2.02
CA THR A 202 -13.30 -10.23 3.43
C THR A 202 -13.88 -9.09 4.26
N PHE A 203 -13.70 -7.84 3.84
CA PHE A 203 -14.28 -6.69 4.54
C PHE A 203 -15.81 -6.67 4.47
N GLY A 204 -16.40 -7.06 3.34
CA GLY A 204 -17.85 -7.21 3.21
C GLY A 204 -18.42 -8.23 4.19
N GLN A 205 -17.75 -9.39 4.34
CA GLN A 205 -18.16 -10.40 5.31
C GLN A 205 -18.05 -9.90 6.75
N LEU A 206 -16.98 -9.20 7.11
CA LEU A 206 -16.81 -8.64 8.46
C LEU A 206 -17.89 -7.59 8.76
N LYS A 207 -18.09 -6.63 7.87
CA LYS A 207 -19.00 -5.50 8.08
C LYS A 207 -20.47 -5.90 7.96
N GLN A 208 -20.84 -6.58 6.88
CA GLN A 208 -22.25 -6.88 6.57
C GLN A 208 -22.74 -8.19 7.21
N ASN A 209 -22.00 -9.30 7.03
CA ASN A 209 -22.49 -10.60 7.47
C ASN A 209 -22.30 -10.83 8.98
N MET A 210 -21.28 -10.20 9.58
CA MET A 210 -21.00 -10.31 11.03
C MET A 210 -21.47 -9.07 11.80
N ASN A 211 -22.12 -8.10 11.13
CA ASN A 211 -22.60 -6.84 11.71
C ASN A 211 -21.51 -6.10 12.51
N TYR A 212 -20.25 -6.21 12.06
CA TYR A 212 -19.15 -5.56 12.72
C TYR A 212 -18.88 -4.18 12.08
N GLU A 213 -19.77 -3.23 12.38
CA GLU A 213 -19.71 -1.88 11.83
C GLU A 213 -18.86 -0.93 12.67
N ARG A 214 -18.71 -1.23 13.96
CA ARG A 214 -18.01 -0.35 14.92
C ARG A 214 -17.13 -1.13 15.88
N ILE A 215 -15.94 -0.62 16.13
CA ILE A 215 -15.04 -1.08 17.18
C ILE A 215 -15.69 -0.75 18.53
N ARG A 216 -15.80 -1.75 19.40
CA ARG A 216 -16.46 -1.62 20.71
C ARG A 216 -15.50 -1.31 21.84
N ARG A 217 -14.20 -1.51 21.62
CA ARG A 217 -13.14 -1.31 22.61
C ARG A 217 -12.37 -0.02 22.36
N ARG A 218 -11.66 0.44 23.39
CA ARG A 218 -10.78 1.61 23.33
C ARG A 218 -9.38 1.22 23.81
N GLY A 219 -8.36 1.83 23.23
CA GLY A 219 -6.96 1.52 23.48
C GLY A 219 -6.44 0.44 22.52
N LEU A 220 -5.23 0.64 22.00
CA LEU A 220 -4.65 -0.14 20.92
C LEU A 220 -4.64 -1.64 21.22
N GLU A 221 -4.20 -2.04 22.40
CA GLU A 221 -4.13 -3.44 22.83
C GLU A 221 -5.50 -4.13 22.81
N LYS A 222 -6.52 -3.48 23.39
CA LYS A 222 -7.88 -4.04 23.45
C LYS A 222 -8.53 -4.11 22.07
N VAL A 223 -8.31 -3.10 21.24
CA VAL A 223 -8.78 -3.08 19.84
C VAL A 223 -8.08 -4.16 19.04
N SER A 224 -6.77 -4.33 19.20
CA SER A 224 -6.02 -5.39 18.53
C SER A 224 -6.55 -6.78 18.90
N CYS A 225 -6.86 -7.02 20.18
CA CYS A 225 -7.48 -8.27 20.62
C CYS A 225 -8.88 -8.48 20.00
N GLU A 226 -9.70 -7.42 19.94
CA GLU A 226 -11.01 -7.47 19.31
C GLU A 226 -10.93 -7.82 17.83
N ILE A 227 -10.03 -7.17 17.09
CA ILE A 227 -9.80 -7.44 15.66
C ILE A 227 -9.24 -8.85 15.45
N MET A 228 -8.32 -9.32 16.31
CA MET A 228 -7.80 -10.68 16.27
C MET A 228 -8.94 -11.71 16.33
N LEU A 229 -9.85 -11.57 17.29
CA LEU A 229 -10.98 -12.47 17.44
C LEU A 229 -11.91 -12.45 16.24
N MET A 230 -12.14 -11.29 15.65
CA MET A 230 -12.93 -11.14 14.43
C MET A 230 -12.28 -11.84 13.24
N CYS A 231 -10.98 -11.66 13.05
CA CYS A 231 -10.20 -12.31 11.99
C CYS A 231 -10.20 -13.84 12.17
N LEU A 232 -10.03 -14.31 13.40
CA LEU A 232 -10.06 -15.73 13.74
C LEU A 232 -11.43 -16.35 13.45
N GLY A 233 -12.51 -15.73 13.92
CA GLY A 233 -13.88 -16.21 13.70
C GLY A 233 -14.23 -16.29 12.20
N ARG A 234 -13.81 -15.27 11.43
CA ARG A 234 -13.98 -15.26 9.98
C ARG A 234 -13.17 -16.38 9.31
N ASN A 235 -11.93 -16.62 9.73
CA ASN A 235 -11.09 -17.67 9.18
C ASN A 235 -11.64 -19.06 9.49
N ILE A 236 -12.13 -19.30 10.70
CA ILE A 236 -12.78 -20.58 11.08
C ILE A 236 -13.99 -20.83 10.18
N ARG A 237 -14.85 -19.82 10.00
CA ARG A 237 -16.02 -19.95 9.10
C ARG A 237 -15.60 -20.26 7.67
N LYS A 238 -14.58 -19.55 7.16
CA LYS A 238 -14.07 -19.79 5.79
C LYS A 238 -13.47 -21.17 5.65
N LEU A 239 -12.71 -21.62 6.64
CA LEU A 239 -12.12 -22.96 6.67
C LEU A 239 -13.20 -24.05 6.66
N PHE A 240 -14.26 -23.87 7.46
CA PHE A 240 -15.40 -24.79 7.49
C PHE A 240 -16.07 -24.93 6.11
N VAL A 241 -16.27 -23.81 5.41
CA VAL A 241 -16.82 -23.84 4.03
C VAL A 241 -15.88 -24.55 3.07
N LEU A 242 -14.56 -24.29 3.16
CA LEU A 242 -13.58 -24.94 2.31
C LEU A 242 -13.49 -26.44 2.55
N LEU A 243 -13.63 -26.89 3.79
CA LEU A 243 -13.66 -28.31 4.17
C LEU A 243 -14.89 -29.00 3.58
N ASN A 244 -16.07 -28.40 3.72
CA ASN A 244 -17.32 -28.99 3.22
C ASN A 244 -17.40 -29.04 1.70
N ASP A 245 -16.75 -28.11 1.01
CA ASP A 245 -16.75 -28.05 -0.44
C ASP A 245 -15.63 -28.88 -1.09
N ASP A 246 -14.86 -29.66 -0.32
CA ASP A 246 -13.65 -30.39 -0.77
C ASP A 246 -12.65 -29.51 -1.56
N LYS A 247 -12.66 -28.20 -1.28
CA LYS A 247 -11.83 -27.21 -1.98
C LYS A 247 -10.49 -26.94 -1.31
N ILE A 248 -10.15 -27.70 -0.28
CA ILE A 248 -8.83 -27.56 0.37
C ILE A 248 -7.78 -28.20 -0.50
N LYS A 249 -6.96 -27.37 -1.11
CA LYS A 249 -5.77 -27.81 -1.83
C LYS A 249 -4.61 -27.99 -0.83
N SER A 250 -3.79 -29.01 -1.02
CA SER A 250 -2.65 -29.35 -0.17
C SER A 250 -1.62 -28.23 0.02
N ASN A 251 -1.58 -27.28 -0.91
CA ASN A 251 -0.69 -26.12 -0.87
C ASN A 251 -1.17 -24.95 0.01
N TYR A 252 -2.39 -25.00 0.58
CA TYR A 252 -2.83 -24.02 1.58
C TYR A 252 -2.05 -24.08 2.89
N TRP A 253 -1.27 -25.15 3.12
CA TRP A 253 -0.60 -25.46 4.37
C TRP A 253 0.87 -25.80 4.17
N LYS A 254 1.63 -25.01 3.44
CA LYS A 254 3.08 -25.06 3.56
C LYS A 254 3.43 -24.69 5.00
N LYS A 255 3.73 -25.68 5.83
CA LYS A 255 4.35 -25.44 7.13
C LYS A 255 5.62 -24.63 6.88
N PRO A 256 5.80 -23.46 7.53
CA PRO A 256 7.09 -22.83 7.58
C PRO A 256 8.08 -23.84 8.17
N ASN A 257 9.17 -24.09 7.46
CA ASN A 257 10.11 -25.15 7.82
C ASN A 257 10.82 -24.98 9.17
N ASN A 258 10.69 -23.84 9.85
CA ASN A 258 11.44 -23.49 11.06
C ASN A 258 10.69 -22.70 12.11
N LEU A 259 9.40 -22.91 12.28
CA LEU A 259 8.76 -22.44 13.50
C LEU A 259 9.09 -23.41 14.64
N GLU A 260 10.26 -23.28 15.27
CA GLU A 260 10.34 -23.54 16.70
C GLU A 260 9.31 -22.64 17.37
N ARG A 261 8.29 -23.26 17.94
CA ARG A 261 7.27 -22.54 18.71
C ARG A 261 7.97 -21.93 19.92
N GLU A 262 8.42 -20.67 19.79
CA GLU A 262 8.56 -19.85 20.98
C GLU A 262 7.20 -19.88 21.66
N LYS A 263 7.15 -20.55 22.80
CA LYS A 263 5.98 -20.53 23.66
C LYS A 263 5.68 -19.06 23.92
N LEU A 264 4.59 -18.56 23.37
CA LEU A 264 4.08 -17.24 23.71
C LEU A 264 3.90 -17.20 25.22
N ALA A 265 4.92 -16.70 25.91
CA ALA A 265 4.86 -16.45 27.32
C ALA A 265 3.95 -15.22 27.49
N PHE A 266 2.67 -15.47 27.75
CA PHE A 266 1.79 -14.42 28.21
C PHE A 266 2.43 -13.80 29.45
N PRO A 267 2.63 -12.47 29.49
CA PRO A 267 3.14 -11.82 30.68
C PRO A 267 2.18 -12.12 31.82
N LYS A 268 2.66 -12.85 32.84
CA LYS A 268 1.89 -13.11 34.04
C LYS A 268 1.55 -11.77 34.68
N GLN A 269 0.31 -11.31 34.55
CA GLN A 269 -0.18 -10.17 35.30
C GLN A 269 -0.03 -10.48 36.79
N LYS A 270 0.85 -9.77 37.47
CA LYS A 270 0.88 -9.77 38.94
C LYS A 270 -0.41 -9.12 39.43
N ILE A 271 -1.38 -9.95 39.78
CA ILE A 271 -2.58 -9.50 40.50
C ILE A 271 -2.11 -9.00 41.85
N LYS A 272 -2.00 -7.69 42.01
CA LYS A 272 -1.84 -7.07 43.33
C LYS A 272 -3.12 -7.34 44.12
N LYS A 273 -3.07 -8.30 45.03
CA LYS A 273 -4.13 -8.49 46.05
C LYS A 273 -4.21 -7.18 46.85
N LYS A 274 -5.29 -6.42 46.68
CA LYS A 274 -5.62 -5.35 47.61
C LYS A 274 -5.85 -5.99 48.97
N LYS A 275 -5.04 -5.65 49.96
CA LYS A 275 -5.35 -5.94 51.35
C LYS A 275 -6.63 -5.18 51.69
N ALA A 276 -7.64 -5.94 52.12
CA ALA A 276 -8.81 -5.40 52.75
C ALA A 276 -8.35 -4.79 54.10
N VAL A 277 -8.71 -3.53 54.35
CA VAL A 277 -8.70 -2.90 55.65
C VAL A 277 -10.10 -2.98 56.21
#